data_0054a785022921ccc54f12b6d20e28cb
#
_entry.id   0054a785022921ccc54f12b6d20e28cb
#
_cell.length_a   1.000
_cell.length_b   1.000
_cell.length_c   1.000
_cell.angle_alpha   90.00
_cell.angle_beta   90.00
_cell.angle_gamma   90.00
#
_symmetry.space_group_name_H-M   'P 1'
#
loop_
_entity.id
_entity.type
_entity.pdbx_description
1 polymer ?
#
loop_
_entity_poly.entity_id
_entity_poly.type
_entity_poly.pdbx_seq_one_letter_code
_entity_poly.pdbx_strand_id
1 'polypeptide(L)'
;MAKLVEGYFHFLKFTIVACLALMVVLVFGNVVLRYGFNSGITVAEEISRWLFVYLTFLGAIVAMREHGHLGVDSLVSRLPASGKKLCLVASHLLMLYGTWLFLVGSWQQTVINVDTTAPSSGLSMAIFYGVGVIFSVSAGAILLYDLYRVLAGKLAESELVMVKESEEQSELEELQKQLAQRDRLSDKAGEAALKRPLKDDTP
;
A
#
# COMPACT_ATOMS: atom_id res chain seq x y z
N MET A 1 -19.69 -11.20 -2.85
CA MET A 1 -19.11 -9.89 -2.54
C MET A 1 -17.59 -9.94 -2.50
N ALA A 2 -16.94 -10.94 -1.87
CA ALA A 2 -15.48 -11.04 -1.83
C ALA A 2 -14.81 -11.00 -3.22
N LYS A 3 -15.29 -11.78 -4.18
CA LYS A 3 -14.74 -11.84 -5.55
C LYS A 3 -14.79 -10.50 -6.31
N LEU A 4 -15.84 -9.68 -6.09
CA LEU A 4 -15.94 -8.34 -6.70
C LEU A 4 -14.93 -7.37 -6.12
N VAL A 5 -14.74 -7.42 -4.80
CA VAL A 5 -13.74 -6.59 -4.11
C VAL A 5 -12.33 -7.00 -4.54
N GLU A 6 -12.02 -8.29 -4.60
CA GLU A 6 -10.73 -8.79 -5.09
C GLU A 6 -10.47 -8.38 -6.55
N GLY A 7 -11.49 -8.48 -7.41
CA GLY A 7 -11.40 -8.04 -8.80
C GLY A 7 -11.11 -6.53 -8.92
N TYR A 8 -11.78 -5.69 -8.12
CA TYR A 8 -11.52 -4.26 -8.08
C TYR A 8 -10.07 -3.93 -7.70
N PHE A 9 -9.54 -4.56 -6.65
CA PHE A 9 -8.16 -4.33 -6.23
C PHE A 9 -7.13 -4.90 -7.21
N HIS A 10 -7.44 -5.99 -7.88
CA HIS A 10 -6.60 -6.52 -8.97
C HIS A 10 -6.54 -5.54 -10.15
N PHE A 11 -7.69 -4.96 -10.50
CA PHE A 11 -7.77 -3.91 -11.52
C PHE A 11 -6.97 -2.66 -11.11
N LEU A 12 -7.07 -2.21 -9.85
CA LEU A 12 -6.27 -1.09 -9.36
C LEU A 12 -4.76 -1.37 -9.47
N LYS A 13 -4.31 -2.54 -9.00
CA LYS A 13 -2.89 -2.95 -9.10
C LYS A 13 -2.41 -2.96 -10.54
N PHE A 14 -3.20 -3.51 -11.46
CA PHE A 14 -2.88 -3.50 -12.88
C PHE A 14 -2.78 -2.07 -13.43
N THR A 15 -3.73 -1.19 -13.06
CA THR A 15 -3.73 0.22 -13.48
C THR A 15 -2.50 0.96 -12.96
N ILE A 16 -2.09 0.72 -11.71
CA ILE A 16 -0.87 1.30 -11.11
C ILE A 16 0.36 0.90 -11.93
N VAL A 17 0.51 -0.39 -12.24
CA VAL A 17 1.63 -0.89 -13.05
C VAL A 17 1.62 -0.29 -14.45
N ALA A 18 0.45 -0.21 -15.09
CA ALA A 18 0.30 0.40 -16.40
C ALA A 18 0.64 1.90 -16.40
N CYS A 19 0.18 2.65 -15.39
CA CYS A 19 0.53 4.06 -15.22
C CYS A 19 2.03 4.25 -15.05
N LEU A 20 2.68 3.43 -14.23
CA LEU A 20 4.12 3.48 -14.01
C LEU A 20 4.88 3.18 -15.30
N ALA A 21 4.53 2.12 -16.01
CA ALA A 21 5.18 1.74 -17.26
C ALA A 21 5.05 2.83 -18.34
N LEU A 22 3.83 3.39 -18.48
CA LEU A 22 3.57 4.46 -19.44
C LEU A 22 4.34 5.74 -19.05
N MET A 23 4.39 6.09 -17.75
CA MET A 23 5.16 7.23 -17.27
C MET A 23 6.64 7.07 -17.58
N VAL A 24 7.23 5.90 -17.35
CA VAL A 24 8.64 5.63 -17.68
C VAL A 24 8.90 5.80 -19.16
N VAL A 25 8.05 5.25 -20.03
CA VAL A 25 8.17 5.37 -21.49
C VAL A 25 8.07 6.83 -21.93
N LEU A 26 7.12 7.60 -21.39
CA LEU A 26 6.94 9.01 -21.76
C LEU A 26 8.11 9.87 -21.30
N VAL A 27 8.56 9.70 -20.04
CA VAL A 27 9.68 10.50 -19.50
C VAL A 27 10.97 10.14 -20.19
N PHE A 28 11.29 8.84 -20.29
CA PHE A 28 12.53 8.39 -20.94
C PHE A 28 12.53 8.76 -22.44
N GLY A 29 11.41 8.52 -23.14
CA GLY A 29 11.24 8.90 -24.55
C GLY A 29 11.44 10.40 -24.76
N ASN A 30 10.87 11.24 -23.89
CA ASN A 30 11.04 12.70 -23.98
C ASN A 30 12.48 13.12 -23.74
N VAL A 31 13.20 12.47 -22.81
CA VAL A 31 14.63 12.70 -22.57
C VAL A 31 15.46 12.36 -23.83
N VAL A 32 15.21 11.19 -24.44
CA VAL A 32 15.92 10.79 -25.68
C VAL A 32 15.65 11.75 -26.82
N LEU A 33 14.40 12.17 -27.01
CA LEU A 33 14.04 13.15 -28.05
C LEU A 33 14.70 14.52 -27.81
N ARG A 34 14.77 14.96 -26.58
CA ARG A 34 15.34 16.25 -26.22
C ARG A 34 16.86 16.29 -26.42
N TYR A 35 17.57 15.25 -26.00
CA TYR A 35 19.03 15.22 -26.09
C TYR A 35 19.54 14.64 -27.41
N GLY A 36 18.84 13.68 -28.01
CA GLY A 36 19.24 13.05 -29.26
C GLY A 36 18.80 13.83 -30.51
N PHE A 37 17.61 14.45 -30.44
CA PHE A 37 16.98 15.10 -31.60
C PHE A 37 16.67 16.60 -31.38
N ASN A 38 17.08 17.16 -30.23
CA ASN A 38 16.81 18.55 -29.86
C ASN A 38 15.30 18.93 -29.94
N SER A 39 14.40 17.95 -29.70
CA SER A 39 12.95 18.07 -29.80
C SER A 39 12.30 17.48 -28.57
N GLY A 40 11.76 18.32 -27.68
CA GLY A 40 10.99 17.90 -26.50
C GLY A 40 9.49 17.90 -26.77
N ILE A 41 8.75 16.95 -26.21
CA ILE A 41 7.30 16.86 -26.27
C ILE A 41 6.70 17.34 -24.95
N THR A 42 6.17 18.57 -24.91
CA THR A 42 5.56 19.17 -23.70
C THR A 42 4.34 18.37 -23.20
N VAL A 43 3.59 17.76 -24.11
CA VAL A 43 2.47 16.88 -23.78
C VAL A 43 2.93 15.65 -22.97
N ALA A 44 4.10 15.10 -23.29
CA ALA A 44 4.63 13.95 -22.56
C ALA A 44 4.96 14.31 -21.08
N GLU A 45 5.45 15.51 -20.83
CA GLU A 45 5.72 16.01 -19.46
C GLU A 45 4.41 16.20 -18.68
N GLU A 46 3.38 16.77 -19.32
CA GLU A 46 2.07 16.99 -18.71
C GLU A 46 1.39 15.66 -18.34
N ILE A 47 1.30 14.73 -19.29
CA ILE A 47 0.67 13.43 -19.08
C ILE A 47 1.43 12.60 -18.04
N SER A 48 2.76 12.63 -18.05
CA SER A 48 3.57 11.93 -17.02
C SER A 48 3.29 12.43 -15.62
N ARG A 49 3.07 13.74 -15.43
CA ARG A 49 2.68 14.33 -14.15
C ARG A 49 1.30 13.85 -13.71
N TRP A 50 0.34 13.75 -14.63
CA TRP A 50 -0.98 13.22 -14.34
C TRP A 50 -0.92 11.76 -13.93
N LEU A 51 -0.19 10.94 -14.68
CA LEU A 51 -0.01 9.52 -14.37
C LEU A 51 0.65 9.32 -12.99
N PHE A 52 1.61 10.18 -12.62
CA PHE A 52 2.20 10.16 -11.29
C PHE A 52 1.18 10.42 -10.18
N VAL A 53 0.30 11.41 -10.37
CA VAL A 53 -0.76 11.70 -9.40
C VAL A 53 -1.75 10.54 -9.30
N TYR A 54 -2.17 9.96 -10.44
CA TYR A 54 -3.02 8.77 -10.45
C TYR A 54 -2.38 7.60 -9.72
N LEU A 55 -1.11 7.32 -10.01
CA LEU A 55 -0.34 6.26 -9.35
C LEU A 55 -0.30 6.45 -7.82
N THR A 56 -0.11 7.68 -7.36
CA THR A 56 -0.06 8.00 -5.93
C THR A 56 -1.41 7.76 -5.26
N PHE A 57 -2.51 8.25 -5.81
CA PHE A 57 -3.83 8.08 -5.23
C PHE A 57 -4.35 6.64 -5.30
N LEU A 58 -4.17 5.97 -6.44
CA LEU A 58 -4.56 4.56 -6.59
C LEU A 58 -3.69 3.66 -5.71
N GLY A 59 -2.40 3.96 -5.60
CA GLY A 59 -1.48 3.27 -4.68
C GLY A 59 -1.90 3.43 -3.22
N ALA A 60 -2.32 4.64 -2.82
CA ALA A 60 -2.82 4.89 -1.47
C ALA A 60 -4.08 4.07 -1.13
N ILE A 61 -5.01 3.87 -2.10
CA ILE A 61 -6.19 3.00 -1.90
C ILE A 61 -5.76 1.56 -1.62
N VAL A 62 -4.78 1.05 -2.39
CA VAL A 62 -4.27 -0.32 -2.19
C VAL A 62 -3.54 -0.44 -0.86
N ALA A 63 -2.69 0.54 -0.53
CA ALA A 63 -1.98 0.58 0.74
C ALA A 63 -2.92 0.62 1.96
N MET A 64 -3.98 1.42 1.90
CA MET A 64 -5.00 1.47 2.97
C MET A 64 -5.63 0.09 3.24
N ARG A 65 -5.82 -0.72 2.22
CA ARG A 65 -6.36 -2.07 2.38
C ARG A 65 -5.35 -3.06 2.94
N GLU A 66 -4.09 -2.98 2.49
CA GLU A 66 -3.04 -3.95 2.82
C GLU A 66 -2.41 -3.69 4.19
N HIS A 67 -2.26 -2.43 4.53
CA HIS A 67 -1.58 -2.01 5.76
C HIS A 67 -2.56 -1.48 6.77
N GLY A 68 -3.66 -2.09 7.06
CA GLY A 68 -4.60 -1.64 8.10
C GLY A 68 -4.02 -0.49 8.98
N HIS A 69 -4.73 0.27 9.64
CA HIS A 69 -4.31 1.53 10.28
C HIS A 69 -2.96 1.47 11.01
N LEU A 70 -1.95 2.13 10.45
CA LEU A 70 -0.73 2.51 11.17
C LEU A 70 -1.11 3.47 12.30
N GLY A 71 -1.55 2.92 13.42
CA GLY A 71 -1.81 3.68 14.64
C GLY A 71 -0.53 3.92 15.43
N VAL A 72 -0.56 4.88 16.34
CA VAL A 72 0.51 5.11 17.31
C VAL A 72 0.37 4.06 18.43
N ASP A 73 0.77 2.81 18.14
CA ASP A 73 0.51 1.66 19.00
C ASP A 73 1.24 1.71 20.32
N SER A 74 2.41 2.33 20.36
CA SER A 74 3.17 2.47 21.61
C SER A 74 2.42 3.20 22.71
N LEU A 75 1.55 4.14 22.36
CA LEU A 75 0.72 4.86 23.33
C LEU A 75 -0.59 4.11 23.62
N VAL A 76 -1.22 3.59 22.57
CA VAL A 76 -2.50 2.88 22.65
C VAL A 76 -2.34 1.52 23.35
N SER A 77 -1.20 0.84 23.22
CA SER A 77 -0.92 -0.43 23.88
C SER A 77 -0.97 -0.34 25.42
N ARG A 78 -0.70 0.85 25.98
CA ARG A 78 -0.74 1.09 27.45
C ARG A 78 -2.14 1.36 28.00
N LEU A 79 -3.14 1.54 27.14
CA LEU A 79 -4.51 1.81 27.55
C LEU A 79 -5.29 0.52 27.86
N PRO A 80 -6.27 0.57 28.78
CA PRO A 80 -7.21 -0.56 28.99
C PRO A 80 -8.02 -0.82 27.73
N ALA A 81 -8.58 -2.03 27.58
CA ALA A 81 -9.30 -2.47 26.39
C ALA A 81 -10.40 -1.50 25.93
N SER A 82 -11.14 -0.90 26.86
CA SER A 82 -12.14 0.15 26.58
C SER A 82 -11.53 1.43 26.00
N GLY A 83 -10.36 1.84 26.50
CA GLY A 83 -9.62 3.00 26.02
C GLY A 83 -9.08 2.80 24.61
N LYS A 84 -8.56 1.61 24.32
CA LYS A 84 -8.11 1.21 22.98
C LYS A 84 -9.25 1.32 21.95
N LYS A 85 -10.42 0.77 22.30
CA LYS A 85 -11.60 0.82 21.42
C LYS A 85 -12.09 2.25 21.18
N LEU A 86 -12.11 3.09 22.21
CA LEU A 86 -12.49 4.49 22.09
C LEU A 86 -11.53 5.26 21.18
N CYS A 87 -10.23 5.08 21.37
CA CYS A 87 -9.19 5.71 20.55
C CYS A 87 -9.29 5.28 19.09
N LEU A 88 -9.52 3.99 18.83
CA LEU A 88 -9.75 3.44 17.49
C LEU A 88 -10.96 4.07 16.82
N VAL A 89 -12.10 4.14 17.50
CA VAL A 89 -13.32 4.75 16.95
C VAL A 89 -13.12 6.23 16.68
N ALA A 90 -12.50 6.97 17.59
CA ALA A 90 -12.21 8.38 17.42
C ALA A 90 -11.28 8.62 16.20
N SER A 91 -10.24 7.81 16.04
CA SER A 91 -9.33 7.86 14.90
C SER A 91 -10.07 7.61 13.58
N HIS A 92 -10.92 6.58 13.51
CA HIS A 92 -11.72 6.29 12.32
C HIS A 92 -12.69 7.42 11.96
N LEU A 93 -13.34 8.04 12.96
CA LEU A 93 -14.23 9.16 12.73
C LEU A 93 -13.48 10.39 12.19
N LEU A 94 -12.28 10.65 12.74
CA LEU A 94 -11.43 11.75 12.27
C LEU A 94 -10.95 11.52 10.82
N MET A 95 -10.54 10.28 10.49
CA MET A 95 -10.16 9.90 9.13
C MET A 95 -11.34 9.99 8.15
N LEU A 96 -12.54 9.56 8.56
CA LEU A 96 -13.76 9.70 7.77
C LEU A 96 -14.11 11.17 7.53
N TYR A 97 -13.99 12.01 8.55
CA TYR A 97 -14.21 13.44 8.41
C TYR A 97 -13.21 14.08 7.43
N GLY A 98 -11.92 13.76 7.54
CA GLY A 98 -10.91 14.23 6.59
C GLY A 98 -11.18 13.74 5.15
N THR A 99 -11.55 12.48 4.98
CA THR A 99 -11.92 11.89 3.68
C THR A 99 -13.16 12.57 3.09
N TRP A 100 -14.15 12.91 3.92
CA TRP A 100 -15.32 13.67 3.49
C TRP A 100 -14.96 15.08 3.00
N LEU A 101 -14.14 15.81 3.74
CA LEU A 101 -13.67 17.13 3.31
C LEU A 101 -12.91 17.05 1.99
N PHE A 102 -12.05 16.03 1.87
CA PHE A 102 -11.30 15.81 0.64
C PHE A 102 -12.20 15.44 -0.54
N LEU A 103 -13.26 14.65 -0.31
CA LEU A 103 -14.26 14.33 -1.32
C LEU A 103 -14.96 15.59 -1.83
N VAL A 104 -15.44 16.43 -0.91
CA VAL A 104 -16.14 17.70 -1.26
C VAL A 104 -15.20 18.62 -2.05
N GLY A 105 -13.95 18.77 -1.59
CA GLY A 105 -12.96 19.60 -2.28
C GLY A 105 -12.60 19.07 -3.68
N SER A 106 -12.37 17.77 -3.81
CA SER A 106 -12.05 17.12 -5.10
C SER A 106 -13.22 17.19 -6.07
N TRP A 107 -14.45 17.03 -5.57
CA TRP A 107 -15.65 17.18 -6.39
C TRP A 107 -15.80 18.60 -6.92
N GLN A 108 -15.67 19.61 -6.06
CA GLN A 108 -15.74 21.01 -6.46
C GLN A 108 -14.66 21.35 -7.50
N GLN A 109 -13.42 20.92 -7.28
CA GLN A 109 -12.34 21.12 -8.23
C GLN A 109 -12.62 20.44 -9.56
N THR A 110 -13.15 19.22 -9.54
CA THR A 110 -13.52 18.50 -10.78
C THR A 110 -14.59 19.27 -11.56
N VAL A 111 -15.64 19.73 -10.89
CA VAL A 111 -16.75 20.45 -11.54
C VAL A 111 -16.30 21.80 -12.12
N ILE A 112 -15.55 22.60 -11.36
CA ILE A 112 -15.05 23.91 -11.81
C ILE A 112 -14.12 23.77 -13.01
N ASN A 113 -13.35 22.69 -13.09
CA ASN A 113 -12.35 22.49 -14.14
C ASN A 113 -12.84 21.63 -15.32
N VAL A 114 -14.14 21.37 -15.45
CA VAL A 114 -14.68 20.58 -16.58
C VAL A 114 -14.38 21.27 -17.93
N ASP A 115 -14.56 22.59 -17.99
CA ASP A 115 -14.35 23.39 -19.19
C ASP A 115 -12.92 23.95 -19.30
N THR A 116 -12.09 23.75 -18.26
CA THR A 116 -10.70 24.17 -18.27
C THR A 116 -9.85 23.13 -18.97
N THR A 117 -9.13 23.54 -20.02
CA THR A 117 -8.24 22.65 -20.78
C THR A 117 -6.80 22.77 -20.30
N ALA A 118 -6.11 21.65 -20.28
CA ALA A 118 -4.69 21.59 -19.99
C ALA A 118 -3.86 22.27 -21.11
N PRO A 119 -2.82 23.01 -20.77
CA PRO A 119 -2.10 23.90 -21.70
C PRO A 119 -1.37 23.17 -22.83
N SER A 120 -0.92 21.93 -22.61
CA SER A 120 -0.15 21.19 -23.60
C SER A 120 -0.95 20.12 -24.33
N SER A 121 -1.82 19.40 -23.62
CA SER A 121 -2.58 18.28 -24.18
C SER A 121 -3.98 18.70 -24.69
N GLY A 122 -4.50 19.83 -24.22
CA GLY A 122 -5.88 20.26 -24.50
C GLY A 122 -6.97 19.42 -23.84
N LEU A 123 -6.59 18.45 -22.97
CA LEU A 123 -7.53 17.62 -22.23
C LEU A 123 -8.18 18.42 -21.08
N SER A 124 -9.41 18.05 -20.71
CA SER A 124 -10.07 18.68 -19.56
C SER A 124 -9.31 18.41 -18.26
N MET A 125 -9.07 19.46 -17.49
CA MET A 125 -8.46 19.35 -16.17
C MET A 125 -9.33 18.60 -15.15
N ALA A 126 -10.62 18.44 -15.43
CA ALA A 126 -11.50 17.60 -14.60
C ALA A 126 -11.00 16.14 -14.51
N ILE A 127 -10.36 15.62 -15.55
CA ILE A 127 -9.74 14.28 -15.52
C ILE A 127 -8.66 14.23 -14.45
N PHE A 128 -7.81 15.24 -14.39
CA PHE A 128 -6.75 15.33 -13.37
C PHE A 128 -7.29 15.35 -11.94
N TYR A 129 -8.30 16.17 -11.67
CA TYR A 129 -8.89 16.28 -10.32
C TYR A 129 -9.81 15.10 -9.97
N GLY A 130 -10.37 14.42 -10.96
CA GLY A 130 -11.29 13.29 -10.79
C GLY A 130 -10.69 12.11 -10.03
N VAL A 131 -9.36 11.93 -10.06
CA VAL A 131 -8.71 10.87 -9.27
C VAL A 131 -8.91 11.07 -7.76
N GLY A 132 -8.98 12.31 -7.28
CA GLY A 132 -9.27 12.61 -5.87
C GLY A 132 -10.66 12.15 -5.45
N VAL A 133 -11.65 12.23 -6.35
CA VAL A 133 -13.00 11.69 -6.12
C VAL A 133 -12.97 10.16 -6.01
N ILE A 134 -12.28 9.49 -6.95
CA ILE A 134 -12.12 8.03 -6.95
C ILE A 134 -11.45 7.57 -5.65
N PHE A 135 -10.38 8.25 -5.25
CA PHE A 135 -9.68 7.97 -3.99
C PHE A 135 -10.62 8.13 -2.79
N SER A 136 -11.31 9.26 -2.67
CA SER A 136 -12.16 9.56 -1.52
C SER A 136 -13.31 8.58 -1.36
N VAL A 137 -13.96 8.19 -2.46
CA VAL A 137 -15.05 7.21 -2.44
C VAL A 137 -14.53 5.84 -2.01
N SER A 138 -13.38 5.42 -2.56
CA SER A 138 -12.78 4.12 -2.23
C SER A 138 -12.26 4.09 -0.79
N ALA A 139 -11.55 5.11 -0.36
CA ALA A 139 -11.04 5.25 1.00
C ALA A 139 -12.19 5.35 2.02
N GLY A 140 -13.22 6.14 1.72
CA GLY A 140 -14.42 6.23 2.56
C GLY A 140 -15.13 4.89 2.72
N ALA A 141 -15.25 4.10 1.65
CA ALA A 141 -15.85 2.77 1.72
C ALA A 141 -15.02 1.80 2.58
N ILE A 142 -13.69 1.83 2.47
CA ILE A 142 -12.80 1.02 3.31
C ILE A 142 -12.95 1.43 4.78
N LEU A 143 -12.84 2.72 5.08
CA LEU A 143 -12.94 3.25 6.44
C LEU A 143 -14.30 2.94 7.10
N LEU A 144 -15.41 3.07 6.34
CA LEU A 144 -16.74 2.73 6.82
C LEU A 144 -16.87 1.24 7.12
N TYR A 145 -16.31 0.37 6.27
CA TYR A 145 -16.30 -1.07 6.49
C TYR A 145 -15.49 -1.44 7.75
N ASP A 146 -14.33 -0.84 7.95
CA ASP A 146 -13.48 -1.07 9.10
C ASP A 146 -14.14 -0.55 10.39
N LEU A 147 -14.73 0.65 10.35
CA LEU A 147 -15.50 1.19 11.48
C LEU A 147 -16.68 0.27 11.85
N TYR A 148 -17.39 -0.28 10.86
CA TYR A 148 -18.46 -1.26 11.11
C TYR A 148 -17.91 -2.50 11.80
N ARG A 149 -16.75 -3.05 11.39
CA ARG A 149 -16.11 -4.20 12.05
C ARG A 149 -15.74 -3.91 13.51
N VAL A 150 -15.21 -2.72 13.78
CA VAL A 150 -14.86 -2.25 15.14
C VAL A 150 -16.11 -2.20 16.02
N LEU A 151 -17.19 -1.56 15.52
CA LEU A 151 -18.44 -1.38 16.28
C LEU A 151 -19.20 -2.71 16.50
N ALA A 152 -19.19 -3.59 15.50
CA ALA A 152 -19.83 -4.89 15.58
C ALA A 152 -19.11 -5.90 16.52
N GLY A 153 -17.99 -5.49 17.14
CA GLY A 153 -17.23 -6.34 18.06
C GLY A 153 -16.63 -7.59 17.41
N LYS A 154 -16.48 -7.59 16.08
CA LYS A 154 -15.92 -8.71 15.30
C LYS A 154 -14.39 -8.72 15.26
N LEU A 155 -13.74 -7.79 15.96
CA LEU A 155 -12.29 -7.73 16.10
C LEU A 155 -11.87 -8.54 17.33
N ALA A 156 -10.93 -9.47 17.15
CA ALA A 156 -10.25 -10.13 18.26
C ALA A 156 -9.39 -9.12 19.03
N GLU A 157 -9.15 -9.34 20.32
CA GLU A 157 -8.30 -8.44 21.15
C GLU A 157 -6.89 -8.27 20.57
N SER A 158 -6.38 -9.27 19.86
CA SER A 158 -5.12 -9.21 19.11
C SER A 158 -5.17 -8.29 17.88
N GLU A 159 -6.36 -8.05 17.31
CA GLU A 159 -6.56 -7.11 16.21
C GLU A 159 -6.78 -5.67 16.67
N LEU A 160 -7.02 -5.44 17.99
CA LEU A 160 -7.10 -4.11 18.62
C LEU A 160 -5.71 -3.48 18.82
N VAL A 161 -4.66 -4.28 18.78
CA VAL A 161 -3.24 -3.87 18.81
C VAL A 161 -2.63 -4.33 17.50
N MET A 162 -3.10 -3.72 16.41
CA MET A 162 -2.58 -4.02 15.08
C MET A 162 -1.50 -3.01 14.67
N VAL A 163 -0.32 -3.15 15.25
CA VAL A 163 0.88 -3.12 14.45
C VAL A 163 1.31 -4.57 14.28
N LYS A 164 0.94 -5.19 13.23
CA LYS A 164 1.85 -6.13 12.63
C LYS A 164 3.03 -5.28 12.14
N GLU A 165 4.08 -5.27 12.87
CA GLU A 165 5.44 -5.12 12.36
C GLU A 165 5.62 -6.27 11.35
N SER A 166 4.93 -6.15 10.20
CA SER A 166 4.72 -7.28 9.29
C SER A 166 5.98 -7.62 8.50
N GLU A 167 6.96 -6.73 8.46
CA GLU A 167 8.26 -7.00 7.82
C GLU A 167 9.26 -7.49 8.86
N GLU A 168 9.40 -6.83 9.99
CA GLU A 168 10.37 -7.20 11.02
C GLU A 168 10.01 -8.51 11.73
N GLN A 169 8.72 -8.81 11.95
CA GLN A 169 8.29 -10.09 12.49
C GLN A 169 8.37 -11.23 11.47
N SER A 170 8.12 -10.98 10.19
CA SER A 170 8.31 -11.99 9.15
C SER A 170 9.80 -12.29 8.95
N GLU A 171 10.67 -11.29 9.01
CA GLU A 171 12.13 -11.48 9.00
C GLU A 171 12.61 -12.22 10.26
N LEU A 172 12.10 -11.89 11.45
CA LEU A 172 12.41 -12.60 12.67
C LEU A 172 11.94 -14.07 12.64
N GLU A 173 10.73 -14.34 12.12
CA GLU A 173 10.25 -15.70 11.96
C GLU A 173 11.06 -16.48 10.91
N GLU A 174 11.47 -15.86 9.83
CA GLU A 174 12.36 -16.49 8.83
C GLU A 174 13.75 -16.75 9.40
N LEU A 175 14.33 -15.78 10.12
CA LEU A 175 15.61 -15.97 10.83
C LEU A 175 15.53 -17.09 11.87
N GLN A 176 14.46 -17.15 12.66
CA GLN A 176 14.26 -18.23 13.61
C GLN A 176 14.13 -19.60 12.95
N LYS A 177 13.42 -19.69 11.81
CA LYS A 177 13.32 -20.91 11.01
C LYS A 177 14.68 -21.31 10.44
N GLN A 178 15.47 -20.36 9.96
CA GLN A 178 16.81 -20.62 9.45
C GLN A 178 17.77 -21.09 10.55
N LEU A 179 17.72 -20.49 11.74
CA LEU A 179 18.51 -20.91 12.90
C LEU A 179 18.13 -22.32 13.35
N ALA A 180 16.84 -22.61 13.50
CA ALA A 180 16.36 -23.93 13.86
C ALA A 180 16.74 -25.01 12.80
N GLN A 181 16.80 -24.64 11.55
CA GLN A 181 17.22 -25.54 10.47
C GLN A 181 18.74 -25.79 10.50
N ARG A 182 19.54 -24.76 10.81
CA ARG A 182 20.99 -24.86 11.02
C ARG A 182 21.33 -25.76 12.19
N ASP A 183 20.64 -25.59 13.31
CA ASP A 183 20.85 -26.40 14.51
C ASP A 183 20.54 -27.89 14.25
N ARG A 184 19.43 -28.17 13.56
CA ARG A 184 19.11 -29.54 13.13
C ARG A 184 20.14 -30.17 12.18
N LEU A 185 20.74 -29.37 11.30
CA LEU A 185 21.80 -29.85 10.38
C LEU A 185 23.11 -30.06 11.14
N SER A 186 23.43 -29.20 12.10
CA SER A 186 24.59 -29.32 12.98
C SER A 186 24.52 -30.61 13.84
N ASP A 187 23.33 -30.86 14.44
CA ASP A 187 23.10 -32.07 15.24
C ASP A 187 23.21 -33.34 14.41
N LYS A 188 22.65 -33.35 13.19
CA LYS A 188 22.80 -34.50 12.26
C LYS A 188 24.23 -34.69 11.80
N ALA A 189 24.99 -33.62 11.57
CA ALA A 189 26.41 -33.73 11.21
C ALA A 189 27.24 -34.23 12.36
N GLY A 190 26.95 -33.79 13.61
CA GLY A 190 27.58 -34.31 14.83
C GLY A 190 27.30 -35.79 15.05
N GLU A 191 26.06 -36.22 14.89
CA GLU A 191 25.67 -37.65 14.99
C GLU A 191 26.29 -38.52 13.91
N ALA A 192 26.40 -37.99 12.68
CA ALA A 192 27.07 -38.69 11.57
C ALA A 192 28.58 -38.79 11.78
N ALA A 193 29.21 -37.80 12.40
CA ALA A 193 30.63 -37.82 12.77
C ALA A 193 30.92 -38.86 13.88
N LEU A 194 30.03 -39.01 14.85
CA LEU A 194 30.15 -39.97 15.95
C LEU A 194 29.97 -41.40 15.50
N LYS A 195 29.22 -41.64 14.42
CA LYS A 195 28.98 -42.99 13.81
C LYS A 195 30.05 -43.45 12.82
N ARG A 196 31.10 -42.62 12.57
CA ARG A 196 32.25 -43.08 11.76
C ARG A 196 33.08 -44.05 12.56
N PRO A 197 33.22 -45.34 12.12
CA PRO A 197 34.13 -46.26 12.79
C PRO A 197 35.55 -45.75 12.66
N LEU A 198 36.27 -45.75 13.78
CA LEU A 198 37.71 -45.52 13.84
C LEU A 198 38.34 -46.53 12.85
N LYS A 199 38.93 -46.03 11.79
CA LYS A 199 39.73 -46.86 10.88
C LYS A 199 40.96 -47.23 11.67
N ASP A 200 41.04 -48.51 12.05
CA ASP A 200 42.21 -49.13 12.63
C ASP A 200 43.34 -49.06 11.62
N ASP A 201 44.19 -48.06 11.75
CA ASP A 201 45.51 -48.03 11.10
C ASP A 201 46.49 -48.68 12.05
N THR A 202 46.51 -49.99 12.12
CA THR A 202 47.64 -50.74 12.69
C THR A 202 48.60 -51.09 11.57
N PRO A 203 49.91 -50.87 11.75
CA PRO A 203 50.97 -51.11 10.77
C PRO A 203 51.23 -52.63 10.47
#